data_882576bb66346d8cbd75c1bcaa4964fb
#
_entry.id   882576bb66346d8cbd75c1bcaa4964fb
#
_cell.length_a   1.000
_cell.length_b   1.000
_cell.length_c   1.000
_cell.angle_alpha   90.00
_cell.angle_beta   90.00
_cell.angle_gamma   90.00
#
_symmetry.space_group_name_H-M   'P 1'
#
loop_
_entity.id
_entity.type
_entity.pdbx_description
1 polymer ?
#
loop_
_entity_poly.entity_id
_entity_poly.type
_entity_poly.pdbx_seq_one_letter_code
_entity_poly.pdbx_strand_id
1 'polypeptide(L)'
;MSYLYGKVRERFSFLPAICDIVRDGDRLEIAFKTEQAYSPYVRKYTEEYIADVISIGYKYAYFDKHLPLPILNKTQRKTLLTALVAADYKDDRAYILRRIRGFESYCIDGMFYFRLQELKKRWEEIIDYIPTDMGEVGIESFISYLIEDGEGKVFLKNGKLYDEDYRQLSRSLLTGGEWALGEILLSGAEQVYCFGETDGQVKDFLKKYYGEKAFFC
;
A
#
# COMPACT_ATOMS: atom_id res chain seq x y z
N MET A 1 -2.59 13.15 2.14
CA MET A 1 -3.30 13.90 1.06
C MET A 1 -2.58 13.92 -0.30
N SER A 2 -1.26 14.16 -0.37
CA SER A 2 -0.50 14.21 -1.64
C SER A 2 -0.63 12.93 -2.50
N TYR A 3 -0.56 11.76 -1.88
CA TYR A 3 -0.78 10.48 -2.56
C TYR A 3 -2.17 10.41 -3.21
N LEU A 4 -3.21 10.69 -2.44
CA LEU A 4 -4.59 10.65 -2.91
C LEU A 4 -4.81 11.59 -4.11
N TYR A 5 -4.34 12.85 -3.98
CA TYR A 5 -4.41 13.84 -5.06
C TYR A 5 -3.69 13.35 -6.33
N GLY A 6 -2.46 12.83 -6.16
CA GLY A 6 -1.66 12.32 -7.27
C GLY A 6 -2.38 11.19 -8.01
N LYS A 7 -2.88 10.20 -7.28
CA LYS A 7 -3.58 9.03 -7.86
C LYS A 7 -4.90 9.40 -8.53
N VAL A 8 -5.71 10.24 -7.90
CA VAL A 8 -6.96 10.71 -8.49
C VAL A 8 -6.68 11.52 -9.77
N ARG A 9 -5.69 12.42 -9.75
CA ARG A 9 -5.32 13.21 -10.92
C ARG A 9 -4.76 12.33 -12.04
N GLU A 10 -3.88 11.39 -11.74
CA GLU A 10 -3.33 10.45 -12.72
C GLU A 10 -4.44 9.64 -13.38
N ARG A 11 -5.37 9.10 -12.59
CA ARG A 11 -6.47 8.27 -13.07
C ARG A 11 -7.45 9.04 -13.95
N PHE A 12 -7.70 10.31 -13.64
CA PHE A 12 -8.70 11.15 -14.30
C PHE A 12 -8.08 12.25 -15.17
N SER A 13 -6.79 12.23 -15.41
CA SER A 13 -6.09 13.23 -16.25
C SER A 13 -6.59 13.29 -17.69
N PHE A 14 -7.19 12.21 -18.19
CA PHE A 14 -7.80 12.13 -19.51
C PHE A 14 -9.26 12.66 -19.53
N LEU A 15 -9.81 13.09 -18.39
CA LEU A 15 -11.17 13.59 -18.26
C LEU A 15 -11.25 15.09 -17.85
N PRO A 16 -10.35 16.01 -18.30
CA PRO A 16 -10.36 17.41 -17.85
C PRO A 16 -11.64 18.15 -18.29
N ALA A 17 -12.36 17.62 -19.29
CA ALA A 17 -13.66 18.15 -19.71
C ALA A 17 -14.81 17.78 -18.74
N ILE A 18 -14.61 16.80 -17.85
CA ILE A 18 -15.66 16.21 -17.02
C ILE A 18 -15.61 16.68 -15.58
N CYS A 19 -14.39 16.79 -15.01
CA CYS A 19 -14.22 17.24 -13.63
C CYS A 19 -12.97 18.07 -13.43
N ASP A 20 -13.04 19.00 -12.48
CA ASP A 20 -11.91 19.70 -11.90
C ASP A 20 -11.49 19.03 -10.61
N ILE A 21 -10.20 18.80 -10.43
CA ILE A 21 -9.63 18.20 -9.25
C ILE A 21 -8.70 19.21 -8.60
N VAL A 22 -9.11 19.75 -7.47
CA VAL A 22 -8.38 20.81 -6.75
C VAL A 22 -7.94 20.29 -5.40
N ARG A 23 -6.70 20.58 -5.04
CA ARG A 23 -6.16 20.34 -3.71
C ARG A 23 -5.90 21.67 -3.02
N ASP A 24 -6.49 21.82 -1.82
CA ASP A 24 -6.23 22.92 -0.92
C ASP A 24 -5.80 22.35 0.45
N GLY A 25 -4.52 22.45 0.75
CA GLY A 25 -3.93 21.85 1.95
C GLY A 25 -4.22 20.35 2.06
N ASP A 26 -5.02 19.99 3.05
CA ASP A 26 -5.46 18.62 3.33
C ASP A 26 -6.86 18.30 2.79
N ARG A 27 -7.43 19.19 1.99
CA ARG A 27 -8.71 19.00 1.32
C ARG A 27 -8.49 18.67 -0.15
N LEU A 28 -9.21 17.65 -0.63
CA LEU A 28 -9.33 17.31 -2.04
C LEU A 28 -10.77 17.55 -2.46
N GLU A 29 -10.98 18.37 -3.47
CA GLU A 29 -12.27 18.66 -4.05
C GLU A 29 -12.33 18.17 -5.49
N ILE A 30 -13.41 17.46 -5.85
CA ILE A 30 -13.67 16.99 -7.19
C ILE A 30 -14.99 17.57 -7.63
N ALA A 31 -14.93 18.56 -8.51
CA ALA A 31 -16.11 19.27 -9.05
C ALA A 31 -16.45 18.75 -10.45
N PHE A 32 -17.67 18.28 -10.65
CA PHE A 32 -18.15 17.82 -11.97
C PHE A 32 -18.67 18.98 -12.81
N LYS A 33 -18.23 19.07 -14.08
CA LYS A 33 -18.63 20.11 -15.06
C LYS A 33 -19.86 19.73 -15.86
N THR A 34 -20.15 18.44 -15.97
CA THR A 34 -21.26 17.89 -16.72
C THR A 34 -22.08 16.96 -15.86
N GLU A 35 -23.25 16.53 -16.35
CA GLU A 35 -24.17 15.66 -15.63
C GLU A 35 -23.48 14.48 -14.94
N GLN A 36 -24.04 14.09 -13.83
CA GLN A 36 -23.53 13.16 -12.81
C GLN A 36 -23.19 11.74 -13.28
N ALA A 37 -23.24 11.45 -14.60
CA ALA A 37 -23.01 10.10 -15.14
C ALA A 37 -21.65 9.48 -14.74
N TYR A 38 -20.63 10.30 -14.56
CA TYR A 38 -19.28 9.84 -14.15
C TYR A 38 -19.05 9.84 -12.64
N SER A 39 -19.96 10.42 -11.86
CA SER A 39 -19.83 10.52 -10.41
C SER A 39 -19.63 9.17 -9.73
N PRO A 40 -20.37 8.08 -10.04
CA PRO A 40 -20.17 6.77 -9.43
C PRO A 40 -18.78 6.18 -9.71
N TYR A 41 -18.27 6.39 -10.92
CA TYR A 41 -16.96 5.90 -11.35
C TYR A 41 -15.84 6.62 -10.60
N VAL A 42 -15.86 7.96 -10.59
CA VAL A 42 -14.86 8.77 -9.86
C VAL A 42 -14.92 8.48 -8.36
N ARG A 43 -16.13 8.36 -7.81
CA ARG A 43 -16.33 7.99 -6.40
C ARG A 43 -15.70 6.64 -6.08
N LYS A 44 -15.98 5.61 -6.87
CA LYS A 44 -15.42 4.27 -6.69
C LYS A 44 -13.88 4.29 -6.57
N TYR A 45 -13.21 4.92 -7.52
CA TYR A 45 -11.73 4.98 -7.50
C TYR A 45 -11.19 5.86 -6.37
N THR A 46 -11.88 6.94 -6.03
CA THR A 46 -11.50 7.76 -4.86
C THR A 46 -11.60 6.94 -3.57
N GLU A 47 -12.67 6.17 -3.40
CA GLU A 47 -12.84 5.25 -2.27
C GLU A 47 -11.74 4.20 -2.22
N GLU A 48 -11.34 3.63 -3.37
CA GLU A 48 -10.24 2.68 -3.46
C GLU A 48 -8.91 3.29 -2.98
N TYR A 49 -8.60 4.52 -3.39
CA TYR A 49 -7.39 5.21 -2.94
C TYR A 49 -7.45 5.64 -1.46
N ILE A 50 -8.63 6.00 -0.95
CA ILE A 50 -8.83 6.25 0.48
C ILE A 50 -8.59 4.97 1.28
N ALA A 51 -9.08 3.84 0.78
CA ALA A 51 -8.84 2.55 1.41
C ALA A 51 -7.34 2.21 1.45
N ASP A 52 -6.59 2.48 0.37
CA ASP A 52 -5.13 2.31 0.34
C ASP A 52 -4.44 3.23 1.36
N VAL A 53 -4.84 4.50 1.46
CA VAL A 53 -4.29 5.45 2.46
C VAL A 53 -4.46 4.91 3.87
N ILE A 54 -5.64 4.36 4.19
CA ILE A 54 -5.90 3.85 5.54
C ILE A 54 -5.21 2.51 5.76
N SER A 55 -5.40 1.53 4.87
CA SER A 55 -4.86 0.16 5.05
C SER A 55 -3.35 0.09 4.98
N ILE A 56 -2.69 1.05 4.32
CA ILE A 56 -1.23 1.09 4.24
C ILE A 56 -0.68 2.22 5.12
N GLY A 57 -1.04 3.47 4.82
CA GLY A 57 -0.40 4.63 5.46
C GLY A 57 -0.71 4.73 6.95
N TYR A 58 -2.00 4.64 7.33
CA TYR A 58 -2.40 4.70 8.74
C TYR A 58 -1.92 3.45 9.51
N LYS A 59 -2.02 2.26 8.90
CA LYS A 59 -1.53 1.02 9.52
C LYS A 59 -0.03 1.06 9.76
N TYR A 60 0.74 1.50 8.75
CA TYR A 60 2.18 1.65 8.87
C TYR A 60 2.55 2.62 10.01
N ALA A 61 1.96 3.81 10.02
CA ALA A 61 2.18 4.80 11.07
C ALA A 61 1.76 4.30 12.45
N TYR A 62 0.67 3.54 12.51
CA TYR A 62 0.17 2.93 13.74
C TYR A 62 1.17 1.90 14.28
N PHE A 63 1.63 0.98 13.44
CA PHE A 63 2.62 -0.03 13.83
C PHE A 63 3.97 0.61 14.19
N ASP A 64 4.44 1.58 13.41
CA ASP A 64 5.69 2.28 13.70
C ASP A 64 5.69 2.96 15.07
N LYS A 65 4.54 3.47 15.50
CA LYS A 65 4.37 4.10 16.81
C LYS A 65 4.27 3.10 17.96
N HIS A 66 3.64 1.93 17.76
CA HIS A 66 3.24 1.04 18.85
C HIS A 66 4.07 -0.24 18.97
N LEU A 67 4.85 -0.61 17.92
CA LEU A 67 5.74 -1.77 17.98
C LEU A 67 7.11 -1.38 18.56
N PRO A 68 7.45 -1.80 19.78
CA PRO A 68 8.76 -1.60 20.34
C PRO A 68 9.72 -2.64 19.76
N LEU A 69 10.52 -2.25 18.77
CA LEU A 69 11.50 -3.12 18.09
C LEU A 69 12.92 -2.53 18.24
N PRO A 70 13.48 -2.51 19.47
CA PRO A 70 14.73 -1.79 19.75
C PRO A 70 15.97 -2.45 19.12
N ILE A 71 15.90 -3.74 18.79
CA ILE A 71 17.03 -4.53 18.24
C ILE A 71 17.21 -4.28 16.74
N LEU A 72 16.15 -3.86 16.03
CA LEU A 72 16.18 -3.72 14.60
C LEU A 72 16.82 -2.41 14.13
N ASN A 73 17.68 -2.50 13.13
CA ASN A 73 18.15 -1.31 12.42
C ASN A 73 17.01 -0.70 11.57
N LYS A 74 17.24 0.51 11.07
CA LYS A 74 16.22 1.27 10.33
C LYS A 74 15.65 0.51 9.12
N THR A 75 16.50 -0.20 8.38
CA THR A 75 16.10 -0.96 7.20
C THR A 75 15.27 -2.18 7.59
N GLN A 76 15.75 -2.99 8.54
CA GLN A 76 15.04 -4.15 9.07
C GLN A 76 13.66 -3.75 9.63
N ARG A 77 13.61 -2.67 10.43
CA ARG A 77 12.36 -2.13 10.96
C ARG A 77 11.40 -1.75 9.83
N LYS A 78 11.87 -0.99 8.83
CA LYS A 78 11.05 -0.58 7.69
C LYS A 78 10.53 -1.80 6.91
N THR A 79 11.38 -2.80 6.70
CA THR A 79 11.02 -4.05 6.00
C THR A 79 9.93 -4.81 6.75
N LEU A 80 10.13 -5.03 8.06
CA LEU A 80 9.14 -5.72 8.90
C LEU A 80 7.80 -4.99 8.93
N LEU A 81 7.80 -3.68 9.19
CA LEU A 81 6.57 -2.90 9.22
C LEU A 81 5.82 -2.97 7.88
N THR A 82 6.55 -2.91 6.76
CA THR A 82 5.94 -3.02 5.43
C THR A 82 5.38 -4.43 5.18
N ALA A 83 6.09 -5.48 5.60
CA ALA A 83 5.61 -6.86 5.50
C ALA A 83 4.35 -7.09 6.36
N LEU A 84 4.31 -6.57 7.59
CA LEU A 84 3.12 -6.62 8.46
C LEU A 84 1.91 -5.88 7.86
N VAL A 85 2.15 -4.77 7.19
CA VAL A 85 1.09 -4.08 6.46
C VAL A 85 0.61 -4.92 5.28
N ALA A 86 1.53 -5.53 4.52
CA ALA A 86 1.23 -6.33 3.35
C ALA A 86 0.42 -7.59 3.68
N ALA A 87 0.70 -8.25 4.81
CA ALA A 87 0.06 -9.50 5.21
C ALA A 87 -1.49 -9.43 5.21
N ASP A 88 -2.05 -8.34 5.73
CA ASP A 88 -3.51 -8.19 5.83
C ASP A 88 -4.06 -7.11 4.88
N TYR A 89 -3.25 -6.63 3.95
CA TYR A 89 -3.64 -5.51 3.09
C TYR A 89 -4.96 -5.76 2.35
N LYS A 90 -5.13 -6.93 1.76
CA LYS A 90 -6.34 -7.29 0.99
C LYS A 90 -7.60 -7.25 1.88
N ASP A 91 -7.51 -7.83 3.06
CA ASP A 91 -8.64 -7.93 4.01
C ASP A 91 -8.97 -6.58 4.64
N ASP A 92 -7.96 -5.85 5.08
CA ASP A 92 -8.13 -4.52 5.64
C ASP A 92 -8.75 -3.57 4.61
N ARG A 93 -8.24 -3.58 3.37
CA ARG A 93 -8.78 -2.79 2.27
C ARG A 93 -10.24 -3.13 1.97
N ALA A 94 -10.57 -4.42 1.90
CA ALA A 94 -11.94 -4.87 1.67
C ALA A 94 -12.88 -4.44 2.81
N TYR A 95 -12.42 -4.54 4.06
CA TYR A 95 -13.18 -4.07 5.22
C TYR A 95 -13.44 -2.57 5.16
N ILE A 96 -12.40 -1.77 4.89
CA ILE A 96 -12.51 -0.31 4.79
C ILE A 96 -13.51 0.06 3.68
N LEU A 97 -13.38 -0.51 2.49
CA LEU A 97 -14.28 -0.23 1.37
C LEU A 97 -15.75 -0.50 1.72
N ARG A 98 -16.05 -1.57 2.45
CA ARG A 98 -17.43 -1.83 2.91
C ARG A 98 -17.97 -0.76 3.84
N ARG A 99 -17.08 -0.11 4.62
CA ARG A 99 -17.47 0.90 5.62
C ARG A 99 -17.58 2.31 5.08
N ILE A 100 -16.88 2.62 3.97
CA ILE A 100 -16.84 3.97 3.40
C ILE A 100 -17.71 4.16 2.17
N ARG A 101 -18.19 3.09 1.55
CA ARG A 101 -19.03 3.17 0.35
C ARG A 101 -20.26 4.03 0.56
N GLY A 102 -20.51 4.92 -0.40
CA GLY A 102 -21.75 5.69 -0.49
C GLY A 102 -21.75 6.98 0.33
N PHE A 103 -20.65 7.40 0.93
CA PHE A 103 -20.58 8.72 1.57
C PHE A 103 -20.47 9.82 0.52
N GLU A 104 -21.14 10.94 0.76
CA GLU A 104 -21.05 12.13 -0.08
C GLU A 104 -19.72 12.87 0.11
N SER A 105 -19.17 12.80 1.33
CA SER A 105 -17.88 13.40 1.67
C SER A 105 -17.07 12.49 2.59
N TYR A 106 -15.75 12.59 2.51
CA TYR A 106 -14.82 11.74 3.24
C TYR A 106 -13.90 12.57 4.13
N CYS A 107 -14.04 12.40 5.44
CA CYS A 107 -13.06 12.85 6.42
C CYS A 107 -12.23 11.62 6.86
N ILE A 108 -11.03 11.46 6.31
CA ILE A 108 -10.24 10.22 6.49
C ILE A 108 -9.90 10.01 7.97
N ASP A 109 -9.42 11.05 8.67
CA ASP A 109 -9.15 10.99 10.10
C ASP A 109 -10.41 10.64 10.90
N GLY A 110 -11.51 11.31 10.60
CA GLY A 110 -12.80 11.06 11.27
C GLY A 110 -13.27 9.61 11.05
N MET A 111 -13.11 9.08 9.83
CA MET A 111 -13.45 7.68 9.55
C MET A 111 -12.55 6.72 10.33
N PHE A 112 -11.24 6.94 10.33
CA PHE A 112 -10.30 6.10 11.06
C PHE A 112 -10.56 6.11 12.56
N TYR A 113 -10.73 7.28 13.16
CA TYR A 113 -10.89 7.40 14.61
C TYR A 113 -12.27 7.01 15.13
N PHE A 114 -13.34 7.11 14.34
CA PHE A 114 -14.70 6.89 14.83
C PHE A 114 -15.44 5.71 14.19
N ARG A 115 -15.09 5.32 12.96
CA ARG A 115 -15.84 4.28 12.22
C ARG A 115 -15.08 2.97 11.99
N LEU A 116 -13.76 2.99 12.15
CA LEU A 116 -12.88 1.85 11.91
C LEU A 116 -12.29 1.29 13.22
N GLN A 117 -13.02 1.37 14.33
CA GLN A 117 -12.56 0.89 15.64
C GLN A 117 -12.23 -0.60 15.66
N GLU A 118 -13.04 -1.43 14.98
CA GLU A 118 -12.78 -2.87 14.88
C GLU A 118 -11.51 -3.18 14.08
N LEU A 119 -11.21 -2.36 13.06
CA LEU A 119 -9.97 -2.48 12.33
C LEU A 119 -8.77 -2.16 13.22
N LYS A 120 -8.88 -1.08 13.97
CA LYS A 120 -7.84 -0.66 14.91
C LYS A 120 -7.60 -1.72 15.99
N LYS A 121 -8.66 -2.31 16.54
CA LYS A 121 -8.57 -3.40 17.50
C LYS A 121 -7.82 -4.63 16.93
N ARG A 122 -8.11 -5.01 15.69
CA ARG A 122 -7.34 -6.07 15.01
C ARG A 122 -5.86 -5.73 14.87
N TRP A 123 -5.52 -4.47 14.60
CA TRP A 123 -4.12 -4.03 14.55
C TRP A 123 -3.44 -4.07 15.93
N GLU A 124 -4.18 -3.77 17.01
CA GLU A 124 -3.71 -3.94 18.39
C GLU A 124 -3.42 -5.41 18.68
N GLU A 125 -4.33 -6.31 18.32
CA GLU A 125 -4.14 -7.75 18.46
C GLU A 125 -2.89 -8.26 17.71
N ILE A 126 -2.64 -7.77 16.48
CA ILE A 126 -1.42 -8.11 15.73
C ILE A 126 -0.17 -7.66 16.48
N ILE A 127 -0.16 -6.43 17.01
CA ILE A 127 0.97 -5.89 17.78
C ILE A 127 1.29 -6.78 18.98
N ASP A 128 0.28 -7.26 19.69
CA ASP A 128 0.43 -8.12 20.86
C ASP A 128 1.05 -9.48 20.54
N TYR A 129 0.92 -9.95 19.29
CA TYR A 129 1.52 -11.20 18.82
C TYR A 129 2.97 -11.05 18.33
N ILE A 130 3.46 -9.84 18.08
CA ILE A 130 4.82 -9.63 17.59
C ILE A 130 5.80 -9.65 18.76
N PRO A 131 6.78 -10.59 18.79
CA PRO A 131 7.78 -10.62 19.84
C PRO A 131 8.64 -9.35 19.87
N THR A 132 8.86 -8.79 21.05
CA THR A 132 9.68 -7.57 21.24
C THR A 132 11.16 -7.80 20.92
N ASP A 133 11.62 -9.06 20.98
CA ASP A 133 12.96 -9.54 20.65
C ASP A 133 13.07 -10.10 19.23
N MET A 134 12.08 -9.82 18.36
CA MET A 134 12.09 -10.25 16.97
C MET A 134 13.36 -9.75 16.26
N GLY A 135 14.25 -10.70 15.97
CA GLY A 135 15.51 -10.46 15.25
C GLY A 135 15.40 -10.75 13.75
N GLU A 136 16.55 -10.73 13.07
CA GLU A 136 16.66 -10.94 11.63
C GLU A 136 16.04 -12.26 11.16
N VAL A 137 16.29 -13.35 11.88
CA VAL A 137 15.74 -14.68 11.54
C VAL A 137 14.21 -14.69 11.56
N GLY A 138 13.60 -14.02 12.55
CA GLY A 138 12.14 -13.90 12.62
C GLY A 138 11.56 -13.11 11.45
N ILE A 139 12.22 -12.02 11.07
CA ILE A 139 11.83 -11.21 9.90
C ILE A 139 11.93 -12.04 8.62
N GLU A 140 13.03 -12.77 8.45
CA GLU A 140 13.24 -13.63 7.27
C GLU A 140 12.17 -14.70 7.14
N SER A 141 11.87 -15.40 8.24
CA SER A 141 10.82 -16.43 8.27
C SER A 141 9.45 -15.84 7.93
N PHE A 142 9.15 -14.65 8.48
CA PHE A 142 7.88 -13.98 8.19
C PHE A 142 7.75 -13.53 6.73
N ILE A 143 8.82 -12.97 6.16
CA ILE A 143 8.82 -12.56 4.75
C ILE A 143 8.69 -13.78 3.83
N SER A 144 9.39 -14.89 4.12
CA SER A 144 9.28 -16.12 3.34
C SER A 144 7.86 -16.66 3.35
N TYR A 145 7.22 -16.71 4.52
CA TYR A 145 5.81 -17.08 4.64
C TYR A 145 4.89 -16.19 3.82
N LEU A 146 5.08 -14.86 3.88
CA LEU A 146 4.28 -13.89 3.12
C LEU A 146 4.39 -14.08 1.60
N ILE A 147 5.59 -14.43 1.11
CA ILE A 147 5.84 -14.65 -0.32
C ILE A 147 5.32 -16.02 -0.78
N GLU A 148 5.36 -17.04 0.08
CA GLU A 148 4.77 -18.35 -0.21
C GLU A 148 3.25 -18.26 -0.43
N ASP A 149 2.58 -17.41 0.34
CA ASP A 149 1.13 -17.13 0.25
C ASP A 149 0.80 -16.06 -0.81
N GLY A 150 1.79 -15.61 -1.58
CA GLY A 150 1.63 -14.61 -2.62
C GLY A 150 0.84 -15.10 -3.83
N GLU A 151 0.25 -14.17 -4.57
CA GLU A 151 -0.52 -14.45 -5.79
C GLU A 151 -0.15 -13.51 -6.94
N GLY A 152 -0.22 -14.04 -8.17
CA GLY A 152 -0.02 -13.25 -9.38
C GLY A 152 1.44 -12.84 -9.60
N LYS A 153 1.65 -11.91 -10.51
CA LYS A 153 2.97 -11.48 -10.93
C LYS A 153 3.09 -9.96 -11.03
N VAL A 154 4.31 -9.48 -10.89
CA VAL A 154 4.64 -8.06 -11.08
C VAL A 154 5.89 -7.91 -11.94
N PHE A 155 6.03 -6.73 -12.54
CA PHE A 155 7.12 -6.39 -13.44
C PHE A 155 7.93 -5.24 -12.87
N LEU A 156 9.21 -5.46 -12.60
CA LEU A 156 10.15 -4.44 -12.17
C LEU A 156 10.93 -3.92 -13.37
N LYS A 157 10.83 -2.62 -13.64
CA LYS A 157 11.56 -1.96 -14.73
C LYS A 157 12.05 -0.60 -14.29
N ASN A 158 13.36 -0.35 -14.40
CA ASN A 158 13.99 0.90 -14.02
C ASN A 158 13.63 1.35 -12.58
N GLY A 159 13.64 0.40 -11.63
CA GLY A 159 13.31 0.65 -10.22
C GLY A 159 11.83 0.88 -9.90
N LYS A 160 10.95 0.79 -10.89
CA LYS A 160 9.49 0.94 -10.75
C LYS A 160 8.80 -0.40 -10.92
N LEU A 161 7.78 -0.63 -10.10
CA LEU A 161 6.98 -1.85 -10.14
C LEU A 161 5.66 -1.61 -10.88
N TYR A 162 5.26 -2.59 -11.69
CA TYR A 162 4.01 -2.59 -12.47
C TYR A 162 3.23 -3.86 -12.20
N ASP A 163 1.90 -3.76 -12.17
CA ASP A 163 0.99 -4.90 -12.11
C ASP A 163 0.85 -5.63 -13.46
N GLU A 164 -0.01 -6.63 -13.51
CA GLU A 164 -0.29 -7.43 -14.73
C GLU A 164 -0.92 -6.61 -15.86
N ASP A 165 -1.59 -5.50 -15.53
CA ASP A 165 -2.16 -4.55 -16.49
C ASP A 165 -1.15 -3.46 -16.90
N TYR A 166 0.12 -3.60 -16.53
CA TYR A 166 1.19 -2.62 -16.73
C TYR A 166 0.91 -1.24 -16.10
N ARG A 167 0.14 -1.19 -14.99
CA ARG A 167 -0.07 0.02 -14.21
C ARG A 167 1.02 0.14 -13.17
N GLN A 168 1.62 1.32 -13.08
CA GLN A 168 2.66 1.56 -12.07
C GLN A 168 2.07 1.48 -10.66
N LEU A 169 2.65 0.62 -9.83
CA LEU A 169 2.41 0.57 -8.41
C LEU A 169 3.24 1.66 -7.71
N SER A 170 2.68 2.31 -6.69
CA SER A 170 3.35 3.35 -5.91
C SER A 170 2.81 3.44 -4.48
N ARG A 171 2.38 2.30 -3.94
CA ARG A 171 1.82 2.17 -2.59
C ARG A 171 2.87 2.43 -1.51
N SER A 172 4.13 2.14 -1.79
CA SER A 172 5.26 2.39 -0.89
C SER A 172 5.43 3.86 -0.51
N LEU A 173 4.91 4.79 -1.31
CA LEU A 173 4.83 6.22 -0.93
C LEU A 173 4.07 6.43 0.39
N LEU A 174 3.13 5.56 0.72
CA LEU A 174 2.36 5.60 1.97
C LEU A 174 3.15 5.09 3.18
N THR A 175 4.32 4.47 2.97
CA THR A 175 5.23 3.99 4.02
C THR A 175 6.49 4.86 4.15
N GLY A 176 6.42 6.12 3.70
CA GLY A 176 7.47 7.11 3.88
C GLY A 176 8.40 7.33 2.69
N GLY A 177 8.03 6.90 1.49
CA GLY A 177 8.73 7.22 0.25
C GLY A 177 8.81 6.07 -0.76
N GLU A 178 9.14 6.40 -2.01
CA GLU A 178 9.34 5.39 -3.05
C GLU A 178 10.42 4.41 -2.63
N TRP A 179 10.08 3.12 -2.69
CA TRP A 179 10.97 2.05 -2.28
C TRP A 179 10.59 0.74 -2.97
N ALA A 180 11.43 0.28 -3.88
CA ALA A 180 11.13 -0.88 -4.74
C ALA A 180 10.85 -2.15 -3.94
N LEU A 181 11.63 -2.44 -2.88
CA LEU A 181 11.38 -3.60 -2.02
C LEU A 181 10.03 -3.49 -1.29
N GLY A 182 9.71 -2.30 -0.79
CA GLY A 182 8.41 -2.07 -0.15
C GLY A 182 7.26 -2.25 -1.12
N GLU A 183 7.43 -1.83 -2.37
CA GLU A 183 6.41 -2.01 -3.40
C GLU A 183 6.23 -3.49 -3.75
N ILE A 184 7.33 -4.27 -3.83
CA ILE A 184 7.30 -5.72 -4.04
C ILE A 184 6.53 -6.41 -2.90
N LEU A 185 6.85 -6.09 -1.64
CA LEU A 185 6.15 -6.64 -0.47
C LEU A 185 4.65 -6.29 -0.49
N LEU A 186 4.31 -5.00 -0.72
CA LEU A 186 2.92 -4.52 -0.76
C LEU A 186 2.14 -5.05 -1.95
N SER A 187 2.80 -5.54 -3.00
CA SER A 187 2.12 -6.17 -4.13
C SER A 187 1.51 -7.51 -3.77
N GLY A 188 2.13 -8.25 -2.83
CA GLY A 188 1.77 -9.61 -2.49
C GLY A 188 1.93 -10.56 -3.68
N ALA A 189 2.85 -10.25 -4.61
CA ALA A 189 3.04 -11.06 -5.81
C ALA A 189 3.81 -12.33 -5.50
N GLU A 190 3.41 -13.43 -6.13
CA GLU A 190 4.13 -14.69 -6.13
C GLU A 190 5.39 -14.65 -7.01
N GLN A 191 5.35 -13.90 -8.13
CA GLN A 191 6.41 -13.87 -9.13
C GLN A 191 6.83 -12.44 -9.44
N VAL A 192 8.14 -12.23 -9.62
CA VAL A 192 8.71 -10.93 -9.99
C VAL A 192 9.56 -11.05 -11.25
N TYR A 193 9.21 -10.30 -12.28
CA TYR A 193 9.95 -10.22 -13.55
C TYR A 193 10.74 -8.91 -13.59
N CYS A 194 12.07 -9.00 -13.63
CA CYS A 194 12.98 -7.85 -13.64
C CYS A 194 13.50 -7.61 -15.06
N PHE A 195 13.29 -6.40 -15.58
CA PHE A 195 13.74 -5.98 -16.90
C PHE A 195 14.83 -4.92 -16.79
N GLY A 196 16.01 -5.20 -17.36
CA GLY A 196 17.17 -4.33 -17.34
C GLY A 196 17.92 -4.34 -16.01
N GLU A 197 18.64 -3.26 -15.73
CA GLU A 197 19.44 -3.16 -14.51
C GLU A 197 18.55 -3.09 -13.27
N THR A 198 18.82 -3.99 -12.33
CA THR A 198 18.15 -4.06 -11.04
C THR A 198 19.13 -3.67 -9.94
N ASP A 199 18.70 -2.78 -9.03
CA ASP A 199 19.48 -2.39 -7.87
C ASP A 199 19.97 -3.59 -7.07
N GLY A 200 21.20 -3.53 -6.56
CA GLY A 200 21.84 -4.64 -5.86
C GLY A 200 21.04 -5.14 -4.65
N GLN A 201 20.50 -4.23 -3.84
CA GLN A 201 19.70 -4.62 -2.66
C GLN A 201 18.41 -5.34 -3.06
N VAL A 202 17.76 -4.86 -4.13
CA VAL A 202 16.55 -5.50 -4.68
C VAL A 202 16.90 -6.87 -5.24
N LYS A 203 18.01 -7.00 -5.97
CA LYS A 203 18.47 -8.27 -6.53
C LYS A 203 18.78 -9.30 -5.45
N ASP A 204 19.47 -8.90 -4.39
CA ASP A 204 19.79 -9.78 -3.27
C ASP A 204 18.53 -10.22 -2.52
N PHE A 205 17.60 -9.30 -2.29
CA PHE A 205 16.29 -9.60 -1.71
C PHE A 205 15.53 -10.63 -2.56
N LEU A 206 15.42 -10.39 -3.87
CA LEU A 206 14.70 -11.28 -4.76
C LEU A 206 15.34 -12.68 -4.83
N LYS A 207 16.67 -12.76 -4.89
CA LYS A 207 17.36 -14.04 -4.84
C LYS A 207 17.13 -14.79 -3.53
N LYS A 208 17.13 -14.05 -2.40
CA LYS A 208 16.98 -14.65 -1.07
C LYS A 208 15.58 -15.20 -0.83
N TYR A 209 14.55 -14.43 -1.19
CA TYR A 209 13.18 -14.74 -0.79
C TYR A 209 12.32 -15.31 -1.93
N TYR A 210 12.54 -14.90 -3.16
CA TYR A 210 11.78 -15.38 -4.31
C TYR A 210 12.46 -16.58 -5.01
N GLY A 211 13.79 -16.70 -4.95
CA GLY A 211 14.52 -17.80 -5.58
C GLY A 211 14.16 -17.94 -7.06
N GLU A 212 13.60 -19.10 -7.43
CA GLU A 212 13.18 -19.41 -8.81
C GLU A 212 11.93 -18.64 -9.27
N LYS A 213 11.23 -17.96 -8.36
CA LYS A 213 10.09 -17.10 -8.67
C LYS A 213 10.50 -15.68 -9.09
N ALA A 214 11.80 -15.35 -9.07
CA ALA A 214 12.38 -14.10 -9.56
C ALA A 214 13.07 -14.31 -10.91
N PHE A 215 12.59 -13.65 -11.95
CA PHE A 215 13.07 -13.77 -13.31
C PHE A 215 13.83 -12.51 -13.72
N PHE A 216 15.11 -12.66 -14.08
CA PHE A 216 15.96 -11.56 -14.53
C PHE A 216 16.13 -11.66 -16.04
N CYS A 217 15.57 -10.70 -16.80
CA CYS A 217 15.50 -10.66 -18.27
C CYS A 217 16.45 -9.62 -18.85
#